data_3d902bd1c43697dff2b5d62ba6f99088
#
_entry.id   3d902bd1c43697dff2b5d62ba6f99088
#
_cell.length_a   1.000
_cell.length_b   1.000
_cell.length_c   1.000
_cell.angle_alpha   90.00
_cell.angle_beta   90.00
_cell.angle_gamma   90.00
#
_symmetry.space_group_name_H-M   'P 1'
#
loop_
_entity.id
_entity.type
_entity.pdbx_description
1 polymer ?
#
loop_
_entity_poly.entity_id
_entity_poly.type
_entity_poly.pdbx_seq_one_letter_code
_entity_poly.pdbx_strand_id
1 'polypeptide(L)'
;MQGELNLDQLESGLYQAWGRRLANWWKQYNEEYLEGRMQMPTFRIGTSGSTLGLWDGRRREITLSALHILRDDWTSVLDTLRHEMAHQYVQEILEVTDESAHGGAFSRACERMRCSSEAATPVTRLA
;
A
#
# COMPACT_ATOMS: atom_id res chain seq x y z
N MET A 1 -5.91 37.93 -8.60
CA MET A 1 -5.73 37.32 -7.54
C MET A 1 -5.61 35.92 -7.67
N GLN A 2 -4.85 35.37 -7.21
CA GLN A 2 -4.70 34.19 -7.32
C GLN A 2 -5.51 33.51 -6.73
N GLY A 3 -5.97 32.92 -7.13
CA GLY A 3 -6.98 32.33 -6.77
C GLY A 3 -7.05 31.36 -5.76
N GLU A 4 -8.21 31.10 -5.34
CA GLU A 4 -8.46 30.02 -4.43
C GLU A 4 -8.37 28.72 -5.18
N LEU A 5 -7.86 27.68 -4.55
CA LEU A 5 -7.94 26.34 -5.07
C LEU A 5 -9.37 25.83 -4.88
N ASN A 6 -9.91 25.14 -5.89
CA ASN A 6 -11.18 24.46 -5.70
C ASN A 6 -10.95 23.11 -4.99
N LEU A 7 -12.05 22.43 -4.63
CA LEU A 7 -11.95 21.17 -3.89
C LEU A 7 -11.20 20.09 -4.66
N ASP A 8 -11.40 20.01 -5.98
CA ASP A 8 -10.72 19.01 -6.78
C ASP A 8 -9.22 19.25 -6.78
N GLN A 9 -8.80 20.51 -6.86
CA GLN A 9 -7.38 20.84 -6.82
C GLN A 9 -6.76 20.51 -5.47
N LEU A 10 -7.50 20.76 -4.38
CA LEU A 10 -7.03 20.44 -3.05
C LEU A 10 -6.90 18.92 -2.86
N GLU A 11 -7.88 18.15 -3.31
CA GLU A 11 -7.81 16.70 -3.23
C GLU A 11 -6.65 16.16 -4.05
N SER A 12 -6.46 16.65 -5.26
CA SER A 12 -5.39 16.18 -6.12
C SER A 12 -4.03 16.46 -5.50
N GLY A 13 -3.84 17.66 -4.94
CA GLY A 13 -2.59 18.02 -4.29
C GLY A 13 -2.32 17.16 -3.05
N LEU A 14 -3.36 16.89 -2.27
CA LEU A 14 -3.25 16.07 -1.08
C LEU A 14 -2.91 14.62 -1.44
N TYR A 15 -3.60 14.06 -2.45
CA TYR A 15 -3.34 12.71 -2.89
C TYR A 15 -1.93 12.55 -3.44
N GLN A 16 -1.43 13.54 -4.16
CA GLN A 16 -0.05 13.52 -4.64
C GLN A 16 0.94 13.52 -3.47
N ALA A 17 0.68 14.32 -2.45
CA ALA A 17 1.53 14.38 -1.27
C ALA A 17 1.54 13.04 -0.53
N TRP A 18 0.37 12.41 -0.37
CA TRP A 18 0.28 11.09 0.26
C TRP A 18 1.01 10.05 -0.58
N GLY A 19 0.87 10.09 -1.90
CA GLY A 19 1.58 9.16 -2.78
C GLY A 19 3.09 9.27 -2.63
N ARG A 20 3.61 10.49 -2.57
CA ARG A 20 5.05 10.69 -2.34
C ARG A 20 5.50 10.17 -0.99
N ARG A 21 4.68 10.38 0.03
CA ARG A 21 4.98 9.87 1.37
C ARG A 21 5.03 8.35 1.40
N LEU A 22 4.06 7.71 0.74
CA LEU A 22 4.05 6.25 0.64
C LEU A 22 5.25 5.74 -0.14
N ALA A 23 5.62 6.41 -1.24
CA ALA A 23 6.78 6.01 -2.02
C ALA A 23 8.07 6.10 -1.20
N ASN A 24 8.21 7.14 -0.38
CA ASN A 24 9.38 7.29 0.49
C ASN A 24 9.45 6.16 1.52
N TRP A 25 8.33 5.80 2.14
CA TRP A 25 8.30 4.70 3.08
C TRP A 25 8.53 3.36 2.40
N TRP A 26 7.96 3.17 1.21
CA TRP A 26 8.18 1.96 0.43
C TRP A 26 9.68 1.77 0.16
N LYS A 27 10.34 2.83 -0.25
CA LYS A 27 11.78 2.78 -0.54
C LYS A 27 12.57 2.40 0.71
N GLN A 28 12.24 3.01 1.84
CA GLN A 28 12.91 2.71 3.09
C GLN A 28 12.69 1.25 3.51
N TYR A 29 11.47 0.75 3.41
CA TYR A 29 11.16 -0.63 3.76
C TYR A 29 11.85 -1.63 2.82
N ASN A 30 11.90 -1.31 1.53
CA ASN A 30 12.61 -2.15 0.57
C ASN A 30 14.08 -2.30 0.95
N GLU A 31 14.73 -1.21 1.33
CA GLU A 31 16.11 -1.24 1.79
C GLU A 31 16.24 -2.01 3.11
N GLU A 32 15.38 -1.70 4.07
CA GLU A 32 15.52 -2.23 5.42
C GLU A 32 15.20 -3.72 5.51
N TYR A 33 14.15 -4.17 4.85
CA TYR A 33 13.68 -5.55 5.00
C TYR A 33 13.99 -6.46 3.81
N LEU A 34 14.22 -5.90 2.63
CA LEU A 34 14.33 -6.67 1.40
C LEU A 34 15.65 -6.43 0.65
N GLU A 35 16.60 -5.77 1.29
CA GLU A 35 17.93 -5.54 0.72
C GLU A 35 17.89 -4.80 -0.61
N GLY A 36 16.89 -3.95 -0.79
CA GLY A 36 16.75 -3.17 -2.01
C GLY A 36 16.38 -3.98 -3.25
N ARG A 37 15.86 -5.19 -3.08
CA ARG A 37 15.66 -6.13 -4.21
C ARG A 37 14.50 -5.79 -5.11
N MET A 38 13.51 -5.02 -4.62
CA MET A 38 12.32 -4.75 -5.42
C MET A 38 12.43 -3.46 -6.21
N GLN A 39 11.72 -3.40 -7.32
CA GLN A 39 11.59 -2.18 -8.09
C GLN A 39 10.36 -1.42 -7.63
N MET A 40 10.48 -0.10 -7.60
CA MET A 40 9.39 0.74 -7.12
C MET A 40 8.18 0.65 -8.05
N PRO A 41 6.98 0.41 -7.50
CA PRO A 41 5.74 0.46 -8.28
C PRO A 41 5.24 1.89 -8.35
N THR A 42 4.09 2.08 -8.99
CA THR A 42 3.38 3.34 -8.86
C THR A 42 2.46 3.27 -7.64
N PHE A 43 2.08 4.44 -7.13
CA PHE A 43 1.22 4.54 -5.96
C PHE A 43 -0.04 5.31 -6.34
N ARG A 44 -1.17 4.81 -5.84
CA ARG A 44 -2.44 5.42 -6.12
C ARG A 44 -3.23 5.55 -4.83
N ILE A 45 -3.94 6.66 -4.69
CA ILE A 45 -4.87 6.85 -3.59
C ILE A 45 -6.26 6.51 -4.10
N GLY A 46 -6.84 5.46 -3.56
CA GLY A 46 -8.14 4.98 -4.02
C GLY A 46 -9.28 5.63 -3.28
N THR A 47 -10.39 5.84 -3.99
CA THR A 47 -11.58 6.45 -3.39
C THR A 47 -12.64 5.42 -3.03
N SER A 48 -12.46 4.16 -3.40
CA SER A 48 -13.36 3.10 -3.01
C SER A 48 -13.22 2.83 -1.51
N GLY A 49 -14.32 2.57 -0.85
CA GLY A 49 -14.31 2.21 0.56
C GLY A 49 -14.27 0.72 0.82
N SER A 50 -14.05 -0.09 -0.20
CA SER A 50 -14.19 -1.54 -0.06
C SER A 50 -12.97 -2.23 0.54
N THR A 51 -11.77 -1.70 0.37
CA THR A 51 -10.56 -2.30 0.91
C THR A 51 -9.63 -1.20 1.43
N LEU A 52 -8.71 -1.58 2.31
CA LEU A 52 -7.70 -0.66 2.84
C LEU A 52 -6.56 -0.45 1.86
N GLY A 53 -6.20 -1.48 1.12
CA GLY A 53 -5.11 -1.40 0.14
C GLY A 53 -5.18 -2.52 -0.86
N LEU A 54 -4.37 -2.41 -1.92
CA LEU A 54 -4.34 -3.40 -3.00
C LEU A 54 -3.00 -3.34 -3.72
N TRP A 55 -2.40 -4.51 -3.96
CA TRP A 55 -1.33 -4.67 -4.92
C TRP A 55 -1.91 -5.19 -6.24
N ASP A 56 -1.75 -4.41 -7.33
CA ASP A 56 -2.16 -4.82 -8.66
C ASP A 56 -0.91 -5.18 -9.45
N GLY A 57 -0.67 -6.47 -9.62
CA GLY A 57 0.54 -6.94 -10.29
C GLY A 57 0.59 -6.64 -11.78
N ARG A 58 -0.57 -6.52 -12.42
CA ARG A 58 -0.61 -6.22 -13.84
C ARG A 58 -0.19 -4.79 -14.13
N ARG A 59 -0.61 -3.85 -13.27
CA ARG A 59 -0.25 -2.45 -13.41
C ARG A 59 1.00 -2.08 -12.63
N ARG A 60 1.48 -2.99 -11.80
CA ARG A 60 2.56 -2.73 -10.86
C ARG A 60 2.25 -1.49 -10.03
N GLU A 61 1.13 -1.57 -9.33
CA GLU A 61 0.60 -0.41 -8.62
C GLU A 61 0.13 -0.82 -7.24
N ILE A 62 0.48 -0.03 -6.23
CA ILE A 62 -0.05 -0.17 -4.89
C ILE A 62 -1.05 0.96 -4.66
N THR A 63 -2.26 0.59 -4.29
CA THR A 63 -3.33 1.54 -3.97
C THR A 63 -3.56 1.52 -2.46
N LEU A 64 -3.65 2.69 -1.84
CA LEU A 64 -4.08 2.82 -0.45
C LEU A 64 -5.37 3.62 -0.42
N SER A 65 -6.29 3.23 0.44
CA SER A 65 -7.58 3.89 0.56
C SER A 65 -7.44 5.29 1.18
N ALA A 66 -8.04 6.28 0.57
CA ALA A 66 -8.09 7.64 1.11
C ALA A 66 -8.78 7.65 2.49
N LEU A 67 -9.86 6.86 2.65
CA LEU A 67 -10.55 6.77 3.94
C LEU A 67 -9.64 6.18 5.01
N HIS A 68 -8.84 5.19 4.66
CA HIS A 68 -7.88 4.60 5.57
C HIS A 68 -6.88 5.66 6.06
N ILE A 69 -6.34 6.43 5.14
CA ILE A 69 -5.37 7.48 5.49
C ILE A 69 -6.02 8.57 6.35
N LEU A 70 -7.27 8.90 6.06
CA LEU A 70 -7.97 9.97 6.80
C LEU A 70 -8.42 9.54 8.19
N ARG A 71 -8.77 8.27 8.38
CA ARG A 71 -9.40 7.80 9.61
C ARG A 71 -8.47 7.08 10.56
N ASP A 72 -7.43 6.45 10.03
CA ASP A 72 -6.53 5.64 10.85
C ASP A 72 -5.20 6.36 11.03
N ASP A 73 -4.42 5.92 11.99
CA ASP A 73 -3.11 6.52 12.17
C ASP A 73 -2.13 6.01 11.12
N TRP A 74 -1.01 6.71 10.96
CA TRP A 74 -0.02 6.32 9.96
C TRP A 74 0.63 4.98 10.27
N THR A 75 0.68 4.57 11.53
CA THR A 75 1.18 3.24 11.87
C THR A 75 0.35 2.16 11.19
N SER A 76 -0.98 2.29 11.23
CA SER A 76 -1.89 1.36 10.58
C SER A 76 -1.78 1.42 9.07
N VAL A 77 -1.68 2.63 8.52
CA VAL A 77 -1.55 2.82 7.07
C VAL A 77 -0.25 2.18 6.56
N LEU A 78 0.83 2.36 7.30
CA LEU A 78 2.13 1.79 6.91
C LEU A 78 2.16 0.27 7.09
N ASP A 79 1.40 -0.28 8.04
CA ASP A 79 1.23 -1.72 8.11
C ASP A 79 0.55 -2.25 6.85
N THR A 80 -0.50 -1.57 6.39
CA THR A 80 -1.19 -1.92 5.14
C THR A 80 -0.23 -1.80 3.95
N LEU A 81 0.59 -0.75 3.90
CA LEU A 81 1.59 -0.61 2.84
C LEU A 81 2.51 -1.84 2.81
N ARG A 82 3.05 -2.25 3.95
CA ARG A 82 3.93 -3.41 4.01
C ARG A 82 3.21 -4.70 3.64
N HIS A 83 1.92 -4.82 3.99
CA HIS A 83 1.10 -5.96 3.56
C HIS A 83 1.04 -6.05 2.03
N GLU A 84 0.80 -4.92 1.36
CA GLU A 84 0.76 -4.92 -0.11
C GLU A 84 2.15 -5.14 -0.71
N MET A 85 3.20 -4.62 -0.07
CA MET A 85 4.57 -4.90 -0.48
C MET A 85 4.91 -6.39 -0.36
N ALA A 86 4.36 -7.07 0.64
CA ALA A 86 4.56 -8.51 0.78
C ALA A 86 3.94 -9.26 -0.41
N HIS A 87 2.77 -8.85 -0.88
CA HIS A 87 2.19 -9.41 -2.10
C HIS A 87 3.09 -9.17 -3.31
N GLN A 88 3.61 -7.96 -3.43
CA GLN A 88 4.52 -7.61 -4.51
C GLN A 88 5.77 -8.51 -4.47
N TYR A 89 6.33 -8.69 -3.28
CA TYR A 89 7.54 -9.49 -3.08
C TYR A 89 7.32 -10.95 -3.48
N VAL A 90 6.21 -11.53 -3.05
CA VAL A 90 5.88 -12.92 -3.39
C VAL A 90 5.75 -13.07 -4.90
N GLN A 91 5.09 -12.12 -5.55
CA GLN A 91 4.88 -12.21 -6.99
C GLN A 91 6.13 -11.92 -7.80
N GLU A 92 6.85 -10.84 -7.47
CA GLU A 92 7.92 -10.36 -8.33
C GLU A 92 9.30 -10.92 -7.98
N ILE A 93 9.55 -11.23 -6.73
CA ILE A 93 10.86 -11.73 -6.32
C ILE A 93 10.83 -13.24 -6.13
N LEU A 94 9.86 -13.75 -5.38
CA LEU A 94 9.77 -15.19 -5.13
C LEU A 94 9.12 -15.95 -6.28
N GLU A 95 8.33 -15.26 -7.09
CA GLU A 95 7.64 -15.83 -8.25
C GLU A 95 6.79 -17.05 -7.90
N VAL A 96 6.14 -17.00 -6.73
CA VAL A 96 5.24 -18.06 -6.28
C VAL A 96 3.86 -17.81 -6.85
N THR A 97 3.37 -18.75 -7.68
CA THR A 97 2.07 -18.61 -8.34
C THR A 97 1.13 -19.78 -8.06
N ASP A 98 1.60 -20.80 -7.34
CA ASP A 98 0.82 -22.01 -7.08
C ASP A 98 0.21 -22.04 -5.67
N GLU A 99 0.28 -20.92 -4.95
CA GLU A 99 -0.36 -20.77 -3.64
C GLU A 99 -1.47 -19.74 -3.73
N SER A 100 -2.37 -19.77 -2.75
CA SER A 100 -3.36 -18.69 -2.64
C SER A 100 -2.67 -17.38 -2.31
N ALA A 101 -3.38 -16.26 -2.53
CA ALA A 101 -2.83 -14.92 -2.31
C ALA A 101 -2.30 -14.73 -0.89
N HIS A 102 -2.88 -15.42 0.10
CA HIS A 102 -2.46 -15.35 1.49
C HIS A 102 -1.91 -16.70 1.98
N GLY A 103 -1.18 -17.40 1.11
CA GLY A 103 -0.58 -18.68 1.45
C GLY A 103 0.69 -18.56 2.25
N GLY A 104 1.44 -19.67 2.32
CA GLY A 104 2.64 -19.75 3.15
C GLY A 104 3.73 -18.78 2.78
N ALA A 105 3.96 -18.58 1.47
CA ALA A 105 4.99 -17.64 1.01
C ALA A 105 4.64 -16.21 1.44
N PHE A 106 3.38 -15.83 1.32
CA PHE A 106 2.93 -14.50 1.75
C PHE A 106 3.07 -14.33 3.26
N SER A 107 2.68 -15.34 4.05
CA SER A 107 2.81 -15.27 5.50
C SER A 107 4.27 -15.06 5.91
N ARG A 108 5.19 -15.78 5.28
CA ARG A 108 6.62 -15.60 5.56
C ARG A 108 7.12 -14.23 5.13
N ALA A 109 6.62 -13.71 4.02
CA ALA A 109 6.97 -12.35 3.58
C ALA A 109 6.50 -11.32 4.59
N CYS A 110 5.29 -11.49 5.14
CA CYS A 110 4.77 -10.59 6.16
C CYS A 110 5.61 -10.64 7.43
N GLU A 111 6.03 -11.83 7.84
CA GLU A 111 6.93 -11.93 9.00
C GLU A 111 8.22 -11.15 8.74
N ARG A 112 8.79 -11.29 7.56
CA ARG A 112 10.02 -10.60 7.19
C ARG A 112 9.82 -9.08 7.23
N MET A 113 8.68 -8.61 6.76
CA MET A 113 8.37 -7.19 6.69
C MET A 113 7.69 -6.65 7.94
N ARG A 114 7.45 -7.50 8.91
CA ARG A 114 6.85 -7.13 10.19
C ARG A 114 5.48 -6.47 10.02
N CYS A 115 4.66 -7.06 9.16
CA CYS A 115 3.31 -6.58 8.94
C CYS A 115 2.29 -7.68 9.18
N SER A 116 1.02 -7.26 9.27
CA SER A 116 -0.09 -8.19 9.46
C SER A 116 -0.29 -9.01 8.19
N SER A 117 -0.48 -10.32 8.36
CA SER A 117 -0.80 -11.22 7.25
C SER A 117 -2.30 -11.34 7.01
N GLU A 118 -3.13 -10.67 7.82
CA GLU A 118 -4.56 -10.68 7.59
C GLU A 118 -4.90 -9.92 6.34
N ALA A 119 -5.90 -10.39 5.62
CA ALA A 119 -6.35 -9.70 4.41
C ALA A 119 -6.76 -8.27 4.75
N ALA A 120 -6.53 -7.35 3.82
CA ALA A 120 -6.97 -5.98 3.97
C ALA A 120 -8.48 -5.97 4.20
N THR A 121 -8.91 -5.42 5.32
CA THR A 121 -10.32 -5.48 5.70
C THR A 121 -11.06 -4.27 5.16
N PRO A 122 -12.37 -4.40 4.95
CA PRO A 122 -13.15 -3.25 4.50
C PRO A 122 -13.10 -2.13 5.50
N VAL A 123 -13.04 -0.90 4.98
CA VAL A 123 -13.04 0.30 5.84
C VAL A 123 -14.29 0.36 6.69
N THR A 124 -15.39 -0.18 6.21
CA THR A 124 -16.67 -0.13 6.91
C THR A 124 -16.62 -0.75 8.31
N ARG A 125 -15.68 -1.64 8.57
CA ARG A 125 -15.59 -2.21 9.92
C ARG A 125 -15.18 -1.20 10.97
N LEU A 126 -14.79 -0.02 10.55
CA LEU A 126 -14.39 1.03 11.48
C LEU A 126 -15.57 1.62 12.22
N ALA A 127 -16.76 1.29 11.83
CA ALA A 127 -17.95 1.84 12.47
C ALA A 127 -18.04 1.43 13.95
#